data_2e4792df5c28522604693a05dd2052c1
#
_entry.id   2e4792df5c28522604693a05dd2052c1
#
_cell.length_a   1.000
_cell.length_b   1.000
_cell.length_c   1.000
_cell.angle_alpha   90.00
_cell.angle_beta   90.00
_cell.angle_gamma   90.00
#
_symmetry.space_group_name_H-M   'P 1'
#
loop_
_entity.id
_entity.type
_entity.pdbx_description
1 polymer ?
#
loop_
_entity_poly.entity_id
_entity_poly.type
_entity_poly.pdbx_seq_one_letter_code
_entity_poly.pdbx_strand_id
1 'polypeptide(L)'
;MMTTLLSLLFMLTTPVPADRSEVWVLVVDPGSELFTRFGHSAFWVRGPNRPEEVYDYGHFEFSSSFLWDFLHGNAFYSLESTSLDDFIDGYAHEDREVRAHLLDLSPEQAVAVRILLERVLDSPEHEYRYHHFADNCATRMRDVISQVTYGRWRLILDSMPARPWRSSLFEVLGANTILRHTLSMLLSAKMDRSRTAWDGTYLPVHLERALLSTRGLNPARPDAPFVVRTEILSDGTRHDHVSLLPPWMYAVIAALLALLLMPLVFFRTTIWLQLAYWTVTLVFGGLFFLMAFFHFYFDVCAFNLNLIVFCPWLALFFPFWSGPQVVRRRTLVFLLIAAAGPVIALLLRPFTVQRTSPFPEFALGVYMLLVFEYVLWHLRNRPGPSREAVAEPSNGPAEVAGPEIGEPPAEAAGEASENTPVNGPGNT
;
A
#
# COMPACT_ATOMS: atom_id res chain seq x y z
N MET A 1 -31.83 45.46 12.72
CA MET A 1 -31.80 44.16 13.44
C MET A 1 -33.14 43.47 13.60
N MET A 2 -34.24 44.20 13.84
CA MET A 2 -35.58 43.56 14.00
C MET A 2 -36.17 43.08 12.67
N THR A 3 -35.86 43.74 11.55
CA THR A 3 -36.31 43.33 10.20
C THR A 3 -35.63 42.10 9.65
N THR A 4 -34.38 41.84 10.01
CA THR A 4 -33.62 40.65 9.60
C THR A 4 -34.08 39.41 10.38
N LEU A 5 -34.46 39.55 11.65
CA LEU A 5 -35.05 38.44 12.43
C LEU A 5 -36.44 38.01 11.94
N LEU A 6 -37.29 38.98 11.51
CA LEU A 6 -38.59 38.65 10.93
C LEU A 6 -38.46 37.95 9.58
N SER A 7 -37.49 38.31 8.73
CA SER A 7 -37.22 37.63 7.46
C SER A 7 -36.72 36.19 7.66
N LEU A 8 -35.93 35.98 8.70
CA LEU A 8 -35.46 34.62 9.05
C LEU A 8 -36.62 33.76 9.63
N LEU A 9 -37.49 34.36 10.40
CA LEU A 9 -38.66 33.68 10.96
C LEU A 9 -39.71 33.34 9.88
N PHE A 10 -39.85 34.20 8.85
CA PHE A 10 -40.77 33.95 7.72
C PHE A 10 -40.21 32.87 6.76
N MET A 11 -38.90 32.71 6.66
CA MET A 11 -38.31 31.58 5.93
C MET A 11 -38.48 30.22 6.64
N LEU A 12 -38.69 30.22 7.97
CA LEU A 12 -38.96 29.02 8.76
C LEU A 12 -40.44 28.59 8.76
N THR A 13 -41.36 29.44 8.26
CA THR A 13 -42.79 29.16 8.30
C THR A 13 -43.44 28.99 6.93
N THR A 14 -42.73 29.16 5.83
CA THR A 14 -43.26 28.74 4.53
C THR A 14 -43.32 27.21 4.51
N PRO A 15 -44.51 26.59 4.40
CA PRO A 15 -44.57 25.16 4.18
C PRO A 15 -43.82 24.89 2.87
N VAL A 16 -42.72 24.16 2.99
CA VAL A 16 -42.04 23.61 1.81
C VAL A 16 -43.12 22.82 1.08
N PRO A 17 -43.45 23.13 -0.21
CA PRO A 17 -44.38 22.33 -0.97
C PRO A 17 -44.01 20.88 -0.77
N ALA A 18 -44.97 20.00 -0.57
CA ALA A 18 -44.72 18.57 -0.45
C ALA A 18 -44.11 18.09 -1.78
N ASP A 19 -42.83 18.37 -1.96
CA ASP A 19 -42.05 17.91 -3.07
C ASP A 19 -41.93 16.40 -2.89
N ARG A 20 -42.42 15.64 -3.84
CA ARG A 20 -42.29 14.18 -3.86
C ARG A 20 -40.88 13.80 -4.37
N SER A 21 -39.89 14.49 -3.88
CA SER A 21 -38.49 14.14 -4.22
C SER A 21 -38.19 12.76 -3.67
N GLU A 22 -37.63 11.92 -4.51
CA GLU A 22 -37.13 10.61 -4.18
C GLU A 22 -35.59 10.69 -4.15
N VAL A 23 -34.99 10.07 -3.15
CA VAL A 23 -33.53 9.94 -3.04
C VAL A 23 -33.18 8.46 -3.09
N TRP A 24 -32.42 8.12 -4.07
CA TRP A 24 -31.91 6.79 -4.28
C TRP A 24 -30.40 6.75 -4.01
N VAL A 25 -29.93 5.65 -3.49
CA VAL A 25 -28.50 5.34 -3.42
C VAL A 25 -28.18 4.32 -4.50
N LEU A 26 -27.34 4.70 -5.41
CA LEU A 26 -26.78 3.82 -6.44
C LEU A 26 -25.55 3.11 -5.85
N VAL A 27 -25.49 1.80 -6.03
CA VAL A 27 -24.34 0.97 -5.64
C VAL A 27 -23.90 0.17 -6.86
N VAL A 28 -22.63 0.31 -7.19
CA VAL A 28 -21.99 -0.36 -8.33
C VAL A 28 -21.07 -1.44 -7.82
N ASP A 29 -21.20 -2.63 -8.38
CA ASP A 29 -20.36 -3.78 -8.01
C ASP A 29 -18.87 -3.54 -8.31
N PRO A 30 -17.97 -4.22 -7.60
CA PRO A 30 -16.54 -4.19 -7.87
C PRO A 30 -16.21 -4.55 -9.31
N GLY A 31 -15.29 -3.76 -9.92
CA GLY A 31 -14.75 -4.04 -11.25
C GLY A 31 -13.46 -4.88 -11.22
N SER A 32 -12.89 -5.12 -12.40
CA SER A 32 -11.66 -5.90 -12.56
C SER A 32 -10.39 -5.10 -12.30
N GLU A 33 -10.43 -3.78 -12.51
CA GLU A 33 -9.27 -2.90 -12.39
C GLU A 33 -8.98 -2.49 -10.95
N LEU A 34 -7.77 -1.99 -10.68
CA LEU A 34 -7.31 -1.62 -9.34
C LEU A 34 -8.23 -0.60 -8.66
N PHE A 35 -8.62 0.46 -9.37
CA PHE A 35 -9.41 1.56 -8.82
C PHE A 35 -10.91 1.24 -8.74
N THR A 36 -11.40 0.36 -9.62
CA THR A 36 -12.81 -0.05 -9.65
C THR A 36 -13.11 -1.23 -8.71
N ARG A 37 -12.07 -1.86 -8.17
CA ARG A 37 -12.16 -3.11 -7.41
C ARG A 37 -12.93 -3.02 -6.09
N PHE A 38 -13.10 -1.83 -5.56
CA PHE A 38 -13.82 -1.61 -4.30
C PHE A 38 -15.30 -1.27 -4.47
N GLY A 39 -15.78 -1.28 -5.72
CA GLY A 39 -17.11 -0.83 -6.06
C GLY A 39 -17.21 0.69 -6.11
N HIS A 40 -18.43 1.19 -6.29
CA HIS A 40 -18.71 2.61 -6.30
C HIS A 40 -20.10 2.91 -5.75
N SER A 41 -20.37 4.18 -5.40
CA SER A 41 -21.69 4.62 -4.95
C SER A 41 -21.95 6.08 -5.26
N ALA A 42 -23.21 6.42 -5.61
CA ALA A 42 -23.65 7.75 -5.95
C ALA A 42 -25.09 7.99 -5.44
N PHE A 43 -25.52 9.25 -5.34
CA PHE A 43 -26.91 9.59 -5.13
C PHE A 43 -27.63 9.80 -6.46
N TRP A 44 -28.82 9.25 -6.61
CA TRP A 44 -29.75 9.59 -7.66
C TRP A 44 -30.96 10.29 -7.05
N VAL A 45 -31.21 11.55 -7.44
CA VAL A 45 -32.26 12.38 -6.86
C VAL A 45 -33.27 12.76 -7.93
N ARG A 46 -34.53 12.41 -7.70
CA ARG A 46 -35.67 12.71 -8.56
C ARG A 46 -36.59 13.72 -7.88
N GLY A 47 -37.25 14.53 -8.64
CA GLY A 47 -38.26 15.46 -8.14
C GLY A 47 -39.24 15.85 -9.24
N PRO A 48 -40.46 16.30 -8.90
CA PRO A 48 -41.53 16.54 -9.88
C PRO A 48 -41.31 17.74 -10.79
N ASN A 49 -40.48 18.70 -10.40
CA ASN A 49 -40.29 19.97 -11.11
C ASN A 49 -38.80 20.25 -11.45
N ARG A 50 -37.96 19.24 -11.33
CA ARG A 50 -36.52 19.35 -11.60
C ARG A 50 -36.06 18.09 -12.35
N PRO A 51 -35.02 18.22 -13.17
CA PRO A 51 -34.43 17.04 -13.82
C PRO A 51 -33.98 16.06 -12.72
N GLU A 52 -34.05 14.79 -13.04
CA GLU A 52 -33.39 13.77 -12.24
C GLU A 52 -31.89 13.84 -12.50
N GLU A 53 -31.11 13.75 -11.45
CA GLU A 53 -29.65 13.89 -11.49
C GLU A 53 -28.99 12.86 -10.59
N VAL A 54 -27.86 12.34 -11.08
CA VAL A 54 -26.94 11.52 -10.32
C VAL A 54 -25.82 12.40 -9.81
N TYR A 55 -25.62 12.44 -8.49
CA TYR A 55 -24.53 13.15 -7.82
C TYR A 55 -23.47 12.14 -7.41
N ASP A 56 -22.30 12.26 -8.04
CA ASP A 56 -21.22 11.31 -7.94
C ASP A 56 -19.94 11.94 -7.37
N TYR A 57 -19.48 11.43 -6.22
CA TYR A 57 -18.22 11.83 -5.57
C TYR A 57 -16.99 11.07 -6.09
N GLY A 58 -17.11 10.41 -7.25
CA GLY A 58 -16.08 9.52 -7.78
C GLY A 58 -15.24 10.06 -8.92
N HIS A 59 -15.47 11.29 -9.35
CA HIS A 59 -14.76 11.86 -10.49
C HIS A 59 -13.34 12.27 -10.13
N PHE A 60 -12.39 11.93 -11.00
CA PHE A 60 -10.99 12.31 -10.89
C PHE A 60 -10.33 12.37 -12.27
N GLU A 61 -9.32 13.22 -12.40
CA GLU A 61 -8.54 13.31 -13.63
C GLU A 61 -7.41 12.28 -13.63
N PHE A 62 -7.39 11.42 -14.63
CA PHE A 62 -6.31 10.45 -14.82
C PHE A 62 -5.12 11.11 -15.55
N SER A 63 -4.28 11.81 -14.80
CA SER A 63 -3.06 12.43 -15.31
C SER A 63 -1.88 11.45 -15.29
N SER A 64 -0.79 11.79 -16.00
CA SER A 64 0.46 11.01 -15.95
C SER A 64 1.09 10.97 -14.54
N SER A 65 0.76 11.94 -13.66
CA SER A 65 1.20 12.00 -12.27
C SER A 65 0.24 11.31 -11.30
N PHE A 66 -0.97 10.92 -11.74
CA PHE A 66 -2.04 10.42 -10.86
C PHE A 66 -1.58 9.31 -9.91
N LEU A 67 -0.84 8.31 -10.42
CA LEU A 67 -0.35 7.22 -9.58
C LEU A 67 0.64 7.73 -8.51
N TRP A 68 1.47 8.69 -8.86
CA TRP A 68 2.40 9.33 -7.93
C TRP A 68 1.66 10.15 -6.88
N ASP A 69 0.68 10.95 -7.29
CA ASP A 69 -0.16 11.74 -6.40
C ASP A 69 -0.97 10.84 -5.47
N PHE A 70 -1.51 9.74 -5.98
CA PHE A 70 -2.19 8.74 -5.17
C PHE A 70 -1.26 8.10 -4.12
N LEU A 71 -0.03 7.73 -4.50
CA LEU A 71 0.96 7.17 -3.57
C LEU A 71 1.39 8.16 -2.49
N HIS A 72 1.37 9.47 -2.78
CA HIS A 72 1.63 10.52 -1.79
C HIS A 72 0.38 10.93 -1.00
N GLY A 73 -0.79 10.40 -1.36
CA GLY A 73 -2.07 10.79 -0.79
C GLY A 73 -2.52 12.19 -1.20
N ASN A 74 -2.11 12.65 -2.36
CA ASN A 74 -2.49 13.93 -2.96
C ASN A 74 -3.46 13.74 -4.13
N ALA A 75 -4.14 12.60 -4.22
CA ALA A 75 -5.18 12.40 -5.20
C ALA A 75 -6.42 13.23 -4.83
N PHE A 76 -6.89 14.04 -5.75
CA PHE A 76 -8.11 14.84 -5.59
C PHE A 76 -9.22 14.21 -6.41
N TYR A 77 -10.40 14.17 -5.83
CA TYR A 77 -11.64 13.71 -6.42
C TYR A 77 -12.67 14.82 -6.31
N SER A 78 -13.67 14.80 -7.20
CA SER A 78 -14.72 15.79 -7.23
C SER A 78 -16.12 15.19 -7.14
N LEU A 79 -17.07 15.99 -6.64
CA LEU A 79 -18.48 15.78 -6.84
C LEU A 79 -18.86 16.35 -8.19
N GLU A 80 -19.48 15.53 -9.01
CA GLU A 80 -20.08 15.97 -10.29
C GLU A 80 -21.51 15.50 -10.38
N SER A 81 -22.31 16.13 -11.28
CA SER A 81 -23.64 15.68 -11.61
C SER A 81 -23.72 15.21 -13.06
N THR A 82 -24.48 14.13 -13.28
CA THR A 82 -24.67 13.52 -14.60
C THR A 82 -26.12 13.00 -14.72
N SER A 83 -26.55 12.66 -15.94
CA SER A 83 -27.81 11.96 -16.14
C SER A 83 -27.75 10.52 -15.63
N LEU A 84 -28.91 9.92 -15.32
CA LEU A 84 -28.97 8.52 -14.93
C LEU A 84 -28.52 7.60 -16.07
N ASP A 85 -28.89 7.92 -17.30
CA ASP A 85 -28.56 7.12 -18.49
C ASP A 85 -27.03 7.10 -18.70
N ASP A 86 -26.38 8.28 -18.65
CA ASP A 86 -24.92 8.36 -18.81
C ASP A 86 -24.18 7.61 -17.68
N PHE A 87 -24.69 7.69 -16.45
CA PHE A 87 -24.12 6.95 -15.33
C PHE A 87 -24.22 5.43 -15.54
N ILE A 88 -25.42 4.93 -15.91
CA ILE A 88 -25.64 3.51 -16.16
C ILE A 88 -24.79 3.02 -17.34
N ASP A 89 -24.77 3.76 -18.44
CA ASP A 89 -24.04 3.40 -19.65
C ASP A 89 -22.53 3.28 -19.36
N GLY A 90 -21.98 4.18 -18.56
CA GLY A 90 -20.58 4.11 -18.12
C GLY A 90 -20.23 2.76 -17.47
N TYR A 91 -21.07 2.28 -16.57
CA TYR A 91 -20.82 1.02 -15.85
C TYR A 91 -21.26 -0.24 -16.60
N ALA A 92 -22.29 -0.14 -17.46
CA ALA A 92 -22.69 -1.22 -18.34
C ALA A 92 -21.57 -1.61 -19.31
N HIS A 93 -20.79 -0.64 -19.81
CA HIS A 93 -19.60 -0.90 -20.64
C HIS A 93 -18.50 -1.65 -19.89
N GLU A 94 -18.45 -1.50 -18.56
CA GLU A 94 -17.52 -2.22 -17.67
C GLU A 94 -18.06 -3.58 -17.19
N ASP A 95 -19.26 -4.00 -17.64
CA ASP A 95 -19.96 -5.22 -17.22
C ASP A 95 -20.13 -5.28 -15.68
N ARG A 96 -20.56 -4.16 -15.09
CA ARG A 96 -20.75 -4.01 -13.63
C ARG A 96 -22.22 -3.81 -13.29
N GLU A 97 -22.73 -4.58 -12.34
CA GLU A 97 -24.10 -4.43 -11.85
C GLU A 97 -24.29 -3.09 -11.14
N VAL A 98 -25.38 -2.40 -11.46
CA VAL A 98 -25.81 -1.15 -10.82
C VAL A 98 -27.14 -1.40 -10.10
N ARG A 99 -27.15 -1.30 -8.77
CA ARG A 99 -28.35 -1.39 -7.93
C ARG A 99 -28.74 -0.02 -7.41
N ALA A 100 -30.03 0.23 -7.39
CA ALA A 100 -30.62 1.46 -6.84
C ALA A 100 -31.48 1.13 -5.61
N HIS A 101 -31.28 1.87 -4.54
CA HIS A 101 -31.99 1.71 -3.26
C HIS A 101 -32.73 2.99 -2.91
N LEU A 102 -34.09 2.97 -2.97
CA LEU A 102 -34.91 4.10 -2.56
C LEU A 102 -34.94 4.24 -1.04
N LEU A 103 -34.55 5.41 -0.55
CA LEU A 103 -34.52 5.71 0.88
C LEU A 103 -35.89 6.20 1.39
N ASP A 104 -36.24 5.73 2.60
CA ASP A 104 -37.38 6.22 3.34
C ASP A 104 -37.06 7.53 4.07
N LEU A 105 -37.03 8.61 3.32
CA LEU A 105 -36.84 9.96 3.83
C LEU A 105 -38.18 10.72 3.89
N SER A 106 -38.33 11.64 4.86
CA SER A 106 -39.44 12.61 4.83
C SER A 106 -39.24 13.57 3.63
N PRO A 107 -40.28 14.25 3.15
CA PRO A 107 -40.15 15.24 2.10
C PRO A 107 -39.07 16.29 2.40
N GLU A 108 -39.01 16.75 3.65
CA GLU A 108 -38.02 17.75 4.10
C GLU A 108 -36.58 17.18 4.06
N GLN A 109 -36.41 15.93 4.45
CA GLN A 109 -35.13 15.24 4.39
C GLN A 109 -34.66 15.04 2.94
N ALA A 110 -35.58 14.64 2.04
CA ALA A 110 -35.26 14.45 0.63
C ALA A 110 -34.84 15.77 -0.06
N VAL A 111 -35.57 16.87 0.23
CA VAL A 111 -35.19 18.20 -0.25
C VAL A 111 -33.86 18.64 0.34
N ALA A 112 -33.59 18.37 1.61
CA ALA A 112 -32.32 18.70 2.25
C ALA A 112 -31.13 17.97 1.62
N VAL A 113 -31.29 16.69 1.20
CA VAL A 113 -30.22 15.97 0.45
C VAL A 113 -29.86 16.74 -0.80
N ARG A 114 -30.87 17.10 -1.64
CA ARG A 114 -30.61 17.85 -2.88
C ARG A 114 -29.89 19.18 -2.60
N ILE A 115 -30.41 19.96 -1.66
CA ILE A 115 -29.81 21.27 -1.31
C ILE A 115 -28.37 21.12 -0.85
N LEU A 116 -28.04 20.08 -0.08
CA LEU A 116 -26.68 19.84 0.37
C LEU A 116 -25.76 19.47 -0.80
N LEU A 117 -26.22 18.61 -1.71
CA LEU A 117 -25.44 18.20 -2.88
C LEU A 117 -25.20 19.36 -3.84
N GLU A 118 -26.26 20.13 -4.18
CA GLU A 118 -26.16 21.33 -5.04
C GLU A 118 -25.22 22.37 -4.41
N ARG A 119 -25.32 22.61 -3.11
CA ARG A 119 -24.40 23.54 -2.41
C ARG A 119 -22.95 23.09 -2.49
N VAL A 120 -22.68 21.82 -2.31
CA VAL A 120 -21.29 21.30 -2.44
C VAL A 120 -20.83 21.43 -3.88
N LEU A 121 -21.69 21.08 -4.86
CA LEU A 121 -21.36 21.17 -6.29
C LEU A 121 -20.99 22.58 -6.71
N ASP A 122 -21.71 23.60 -6.18
CA ASP A 122 -21.48 25.02 -6.48
C ASP A 122 -20.36 25.66 -5.65
N SER A 123 -19.69 24.91 -4.79
CA SER A 123 -18.66 25.41 -3.88
C SER A 123 -17.27 24.84 -4.22
N PRO A 124 -16.17 25.48 -3.75
CA PRO A 124 -14.84 24.88 -3.84
C PRO A 124 -14.71 23.53 -3.13
N GLU A 125 -15.66 23.17 -2.25
CA GLU A 125 -15.68 21.92 -1.52
C GLU A 125 -16.13 20.73 -2.40
N HIS A 126 -16.55 20.98 -3.66
CA HIS A 126 -16.82 19.89 -4.61
C HIS A 126 -15.57 19.06 -4.88
N GLU A 127 -14.39 19.69 -4.89
CA GLU A 127 -13.11 18.99 -4.94
C GLU A 127 -12.64 18.64 -3.52
N TYR A 128 -12.20 17.39 -3.33
CA TYR A 128 -11.74 16.93 -2.03
C TYR A 128 -10.55 15.98 -2.16
N ARG A 129 -9.74 15.96 -1.12
CA ARG A 129 -8.59 15.07 -1.04
C ARG A 129 -9.04 13.67 -0.67
N TYR A 130 -8.90 12.75 -1.60
CA TYR A 130 -9.36 11.38 -1.44
C TYR A 130 -8.63 10.63 -0.32
N HIS A 131 -9.39 9.96 0.52
CA HIS A 131 -8.87 9.04 1.53
C HIS A 131 -9.69 7.76 1.56
N HIS A 132 -9.11 6.64 1.13
CA HIS A 132 -9.82 5.38 0.93
C HIS A 132 -10.69 4.93 2.11
N PHE A 133 -10.29 5.20 3.36
CA PHE A 133 -11.02 4.77 4.57
C PHE A 133 -11.84 5.88 5.24
N ALA A 134 -11.54 7.14 4.98
CA ALA A 134 -12.08 8.26 5.74
C ALA A 134 -12.84 9.29 4.89
N ASP A 135 -12.47 9.47 3.62
CA ASP A 135 -13.07 10.48 2.75
C ASP A 135 -13.11 9.98 1.29
N ASN A 136 -14.20 9.29 0.93
CA ASN A 136 -14.43 8.70 -0.39
C ASN A 136 -15.92 8.78 -0.76
N CYS A 137 -16.31 8.23 -1.91
CA CYS A 137 -17.70 8.23 -2.36
C CYS A 137 -18.67 7.70 -1.29
N ALA A 138 -18.40 6.56 -0.68
CA ALA A 138 -19.30 5.95 0.30
C ALA A 138 -19.36 6.74 1.62
N THR A 139 -18.21 7.25 2.12
CA THR A 139 -18.18 8.05 3.35
C THR A 139 -18.84 9.41 3.19
N ARG A 140 -18.66 10.06 2.03
CA ARG A 140 -19.36 11.31 1.69
C ARG A 140 -20.88 11.12 1.67
N MET A 141 -21.36 10.07 1.05
CA MET A 141 -22.79 9.73 1.05
C MET A 141 -23.31 9.43 2.44
N ARG A 142 -22.57 8.63 3.20
CA ARG A 142 -22.88 8.35 4.62
C ARG A 142 -23.06 9.63 5.42
N ASP A 143 -22.16 10.58 5.24
CA ASP A 143 -22.15 11.83 6.00
C ASP A 143 -23.35 12.72 5.62
N VAL A 144 -23.73 12.80 4.34
CA VAL A 144 -24.95 13.47 3.87
C VAL A 144 -26.20 12.84 4.49
N ILE A 145 -26.33 11.50 4.44
CA ILE A 145 -27.47 10.80 5.04
C ILE A 145 -27.52 11.06 6.55
N SER A 146 -26.38 11.02 7.23
CA SER A 146 -26.33 11.33 8.66
C SER A 146 -26.77 12.75 8.97
N GLN A 147 -26.39 13.72 8.14
CA GLN A 147 -26.76 15.13 8.32
C GLN A 147 -28.26 15.32 8.19
N VAL A 148 -28.90 14.79 7.13
CA VAL A 148 -30.33 14.94 6.92
C VAL A 148 -31.19 14.13 7.90
N THR A 149 -30.60 13.13 8.54
CA THR A 149 -31.25 12.36 9.62
C THR A 149 -30.86 12.87 11.01
N TYR A 150 -30.33 14.10 11.11
CA TYR A 150 -29.94 14.77 12.35
C TYR A 150 -29.01 13.93 13.24
N GLY A 151 -28.08 13.20 12.64
CA GLY A 151 -27.12 12.33 13.33
C GLY A 151 -27.71 11.01 13.86
N ARG A 152 -29.01 10.75 13.69
CA ARG A 152 -29.65 9.51 14.19
C ARG A 152 -29.04 8.27 13.57
N TRP A 153 -28.77 8.30 12.26
CA TRP A 153 -28.15 7.15 11.59
C TRP A 153 -26.76 6.86 12.12
N ARG A 154 -25.96 7.90 12.37
CA ARG A 154 -24.64 7.73 13.00
C ARG A 154 -24.74 7.07 14.37
N LEU A 155 -25.65 7.53 15.22
CA LEU A 155 -25.86 6.93 16.56
C LEU A 155 -26.21 5.44 16.47
N ILE A 156 -27.06 5.06 15.51
CA ILE A 156 -27.40 3.66 15.26
C ILE A 156 -26.17 2.87 14.86
N LEU A 157 -25.41 3.34 13.86
CA LEU A 157 -24.24 2.62 13.33
C LEU A 157 -23.08 2.59 14.34
N ASP A 158 -22.89 3.64 15.14
CA ASP A 158 -21.86 3.66 16.18
C ASP A 158 -22.16 2.67 17.32
N SER A 159 -23.43 2.33 17.56
CA SER A 159 -23.82 1.32 18.54
C SER A 159 -23.59 -0.12 18.06
N MET A 160 -23.37 -0.33 16.77
CA MET A 160 -23.21 -1.64 16.15
C MET A 160 -21.73 -1.95 15.93
N PRO A 161 -21.21 -3.09 16.44
CA PRO A 161 -19.83 -3.48 16.19
C PRO A 161 -19.65 -3.90 14.72
N ALA A 162 -18.49 -3.55 14.16
CA ALA A 162 -18.09 -3.99 12.83
C ALA A 162 -16.74 -4.74 12.85
N ARG A 163 -16.47 -5.40 11.74
CA ARG A 163 -15.16 -6.01 11.53
C ARG A 163 -14.08 -4.94 11.39
N PRO A 164 -12.82 -5.27 11.76
CA PRO A 164 -11.67 -4.42 11.45
C PRO A 164 -11.59 -4.09 9.96
N TRP A 165 -11.10 -2.91 9.63
CA TRP A 165 -10.98 -2.45 8.24
C TRP A 165 -10.22 -3.42 7.33
N ARG A 166 -9.15 -4.04 7.83
CA ARG A 166 -8.41 -5.06 7.06
C ARG A 166 -9.31 -6.24 6.67
N SER A 167 -10.14 -6.73 7.59
CA SER A 167 -11.04 -7.85 7.31
C SER A 167 -12.09 -7.48 6.27
N SER A 168 -12.67 -6.26 6.37
CA SER A 168 -13.64 -5.75 5.42
C SER A 168 -13.03 -5.54 4.02
N LEU A 169 -11.83 -4.96 3.98
CA LEU A 169 -11.07 -4.77 2.74
C LEU A 169 -10.81 -6.12 2.05
N PHE A 170 -10.40 -7.12 2.81
CA PHE A 170 -10.07 -8.44 2.28
C PHE A 170 -11.29 -9.25 1.85
N GLU A 171 -12.47 -8.96 2.39
CA GLU A 171 -13.72 -9.55 1.94
C GLU A 171 -14.00 -9.15 0.47
N VAL A 172 -13.80 -7.88 0.13
CA VAL A 172 -14.02 -7.37 -1.23
C VAL A 172 -12.92 -7.82 -2.19
N LEU A 173 -11.67 -7.91 -1.72
CA LEU A 173 -10.53 -8.31 -2.56
C LEU A 173 -10.47 -9.82 -2.84
N GLY A 174 -11.33 -10.63 -2.21
CA GLY A 174 -11.27 -12.09 -2.31
C GLY A 174 -10.06 -12.70 -1.58
N ALA A 175 -9.98 -14.05 -1.57
CA ALA A 175 -9.13 -14.75 -0.61
C ALA A 175 -7.61 -14.64 -0.88
N ASN A 176 -7.15 -14.68 -2.12
CA ASN A 176 -5.73 -14.91 -2.43
C ASN A 176 -5.19 -14.05 -3.58
N THR A 177 -5.62 -12.82 -3.69
CA THR A 177 -5.14 -11.92 -4.75
C THR A 177 -3.77 -11.31 -4.41
N ILE A 178 -2.96 -10.99 -5.40
CA ILE A 178 -1.69 -10.27 -5.23
C ILE A 178 -1.92 -8.96 -4.49
N LEU A 179 -3.01 -8.24 -4.85
CA LEU A 179 -3.37 -6.97 -4.22
C LEU A 179 -3.64 -7.13 -2.73
N ARG A 180 -4.36 -8.20 -2.31
CA ARG A 180 -4.60 -8.49 -0.89
C ARG A 180 -3.28 -8.68 -0.13
N HIS A 181 -2.33 -9.41 -0.69
CA HIS A 181 -1.03 -9.61 -0.05
C HIS A 181 -0.24 -8.30 0.02
N THR A 182 -0.21 -7.53 -1.06
CA THR A 182 0.47 -6.22 -1.10
C THR A 182 -0.13 -5.27 -0.06
N LEU A 183 -1.45 -5.12 -0.02
CA LEU A 183 -2.13 -4.28 0.97
C LEU A 183 -1.96 -4.81 2.41
N SER A 184 -1.98 -6.14 2.60
CA SER A 184 -1.68 -6.73 3.92
C SER A 184 -0.30 -6.32 4.42
N MET A 185 0.65 -6.19 3.52
CA MET A 185 2.00 -5.78 3.81
C MET A 185 2.10 -4.27 4.11
N LEU A 186 1.43 -3.42 3.32
CA LEU A 186 1.50 -1.97 3.41
C LEU A 186 0.75 -1.37 4.61
N LEU A 187 -0.34 -2.01 5.05
CA LEU A 187 -1.23 -1.48 6.06
C LEU A 187 -0.81 -1.88 7.49
N SER A 188 -0.89 -0.92 8.42
CA SER A 188 -0.44 -1.05 9.80
C SER A 188 -1.45 -1.73 10.73
N ALA A 189 -1.09 -1.83 12.01
CA ALA A 189 -1.94 -2.34 13.10
C ALA A 189 -3.25 -1.54 13.27
N LYS A 190 -3.31 -0.29 12.82
CA LYS A 190 -4.53 0.54 12.90
C LYS A 190 -5.69 -0.08 12.13
N MET A 191 -5.38 -0.83 11.08
CA MET A 191 -6.37 -1.56 10.26
C MET A 191 -7.03 -2.73 10.98
N ASP A 192 -6.42 -3.23 12.04
CA ASP A 192 -6.87 -4.42 12.79
C ASP A 192 -7.61 -4.07 14.08
N ARG A 193 -7.78 -2.78 14.37
CA ARG A 193 -8.54 -2.32 15.53
C ARG A 193 -10.04 -2.57 15.36
N SER A 194 -10.72 -2.78 16.48
CA SER A 194 -12.19 -2.84 16.53
C SER A 194 -12.79 -1.56 15.97
N ARG A 195 -13.89 -1.69 15.23
CA ARG A 195 -14.59 -0.61 14.55
C ARG A 195 -16.08 -0.68 14.85
N THR A 196 -16.77 0.42 14.60
CA THR A 196 -18.23 0.47 14.55
C THR A 196 -18.74 0.24 13.13
N ALA A 197 -20.03 -0.01 12.96
CA ALA A 197 -20.63 -0.10 11.64
C ALA A 197 -20.48 1.22 10.87
N TRP A 198 -20.47 2.37 11.57
CA TRP A 198 -20.16 3.67 10.97
C TRP A 198 -18.80 3.69 10.28
N ASP A 199 -17.75 3.25 10.97
CA ASP A 199 -16.40 3.12 10.40
C ASP A 199 -16.35 2.12 9.24
N GLY A 200 -17.20 1.10 9.25
CA GLY A 200 -17.25 0.04 8.25
C GLY A 200 -17.84 0.50 6.91
N THR A 201 -18.65 1.56 6.88
CA THR A 201 -19.33 2.06 5.67
C THR A 201 -18.42 2.78 4.66
N TYR A 202 -17.11 2.70 4.81
CA TYR A 202 -16.18 3.24 3.81
C TYR A 202 -16.18 2.44 2.49
N LEU A 203 -16.70 1.23 2.48
CA LEU A 203 -16.89 0.42 1.27
C LEU A 203 -18.33 0.52 0.79
N PRO A 204 -18.60 0.73 -0.52
CA PRO A 204 -19.94 0.79 -1.08
C PRO A 204 -20.83 -0.39 -0.69
N VAL A 205 -20.30 -1.62 -0.73
CA VAL A 205 -21.04 -2.82 -0.32
C VAL A 205 -21.39 -2.83 1.17
N HIS A 206 -20.59 -2.21 2.02
CA HIS A 206 -20.90 -2.10 3.45
C HIS A 206 -21.84 -0.94 3.74
N LEU A 207 -21.76 0.15 2.96
CA LEU A 207 -22.76 1.22 2.96
C LEU A 207 -24.13 0.63 2.59
N GLU A 208 -24.22 -0.15 1.52
CA GLU A 208 -25.43 -0.85 1.09
C GLU A 208 -26.02 -1.72 2.22
N ARG A 209 -25.20 -2.57 2.83
CA ARG A 209 -25.63 -3.43 3.95
C ARG A 209 -26.14 -2.61 5.13
N ALA A 210 -25.48 -1.50 5.44
CA ALA A 210 -25.91 -0.60 6.52
C ALA A 210 -27.26 0.04 6.20
N LEU A 211 -27.51 0.48 4.97
CA LEU A 211 -28.78 1.02 4.52
C LEU A 211 -29.89 -0.02 4.61
N LEU A 212 -29.67 -1.22 4.09
CA LEU A 212 -30.65 -2.32 4.08
C LEU A 212 -31.00 -2.83 5.49
N SER A 213 -30.05 -2.78 6.43
CA SER A 213 -30.26 -3.22 7.82
C SER A 213 -30.87 -2.17 8.72
N THR A 214 -30.87 -0.91 8.32
CA THR A 214 -31.35 0.22 9.15
C THR A 214 -32.87 0.36 9.07
N ARG A 215 -33.46 0.81 10.16
CA ARG A 215 -34.91 1.09 10.29
C ARG A 215 -35.12 2.44 11.01
N GLY A 216 -36.28 3.04 10.77
CA GLY A 216 -36.82 4.12 11.60
C GLY A 216 -36.07 5.46 11.48
N LEU A 217 -35.45 5.78 10.35
CA LEU A 217 -34.85 7.09 10.13
C LEU A 217 -35.83 8.16 9.66
N ASN A 218 -36.96 7.76 9.06
CA ASN A 218 -38.04 8.68 8.74
C ASN A 218 -38.83 8.97 10.01
N PRO A 219 -38.93 10.24 10.46
CA PRO A 219 -39.67 10.58 11.68
C PRO A 219 -41.16 10.20 11.65
N ALA A 220 -41.77 10.19 10.46
CA ALA A 220 -43.15 9.82 10.27
C ALA A 220 -43.38 8.29 10.30
N ARG A 221 -42.34 7.49 10.15
CA ARG A 221 -42.38 6.03 10.07
C ARG A 221 -41.25 5.37 10.89
N PRO A 222 -41.31 5.44 12.23
CA PRO A 222 -40.20 5.08 13.11
C PRO A 222 -39.82 3.59 13.07
N ASP A 223 -40.68 2.71 12.54
CA ASP A 223 -40.41 1.26 12.46
C ASP A 223 -40.20 0.77 11.02
N ALA A 224 -40.32 1.66 10.02
CA ALA A 224 -40.15 1.28 8.61
C ALA A 224 -38.69 0.94 8.26
N PRO A 225 -38.47 0.02 7.31
CA PRO A 225 -37.14 -0.15 6.71
C PRO A 225 -36.67 1.16 6.12
N PHE A 226 -35.38 1.46 6.23
CA PHE A 226 -34.82 2.68 5.64
C PHE A 226 -34.72 2.60 4.11
N VAL A 227 -34.54 1.40 3.54
CA VAL A 227 -34.67 1.14 2.11
C VAL A 227 -36.07 0.56 1.86
N VAL A 228 -36.88 1.26 1.06
CA VAL A 228 -38.24 0.85 0.73
C VAL A 228 -38.39 0.11 -0.58
N ARG A 229 -37.44 0.29 -1.48
CA ARG A 229 -37.42 -0.37 -2.79
C ARG A 229 -35.97 -0.54 -3.27
N THR A 230 -35.69 -1.66 -3.92
CA THR A 230 -34.43 -1.94 -4.59
C THR A 230 -34.73 -2.30 -6.04
N GLU A 231 -33.96 -1.72 -6.97
CA GLU A 231 -34.04 -1.98 -8.40
C GLU A 231 -32.66 -2.31 -8.92
N ILE A 232 -32.58 -3.22 -9.91
CA ILE A 232 -31.36 -3.46 -10.69
C ILE A 232 -31.51 -2.64 -11.97
N LEU A 233 -30.63 -1.65 -12.15
CA LEU A 233 -30.67 -0.74 -13.30
C LEU A 233 -29.79 -1.23 -14.44
N SER A 234 -28.74 -1.97 -14.13
CA SER A 234 -27.89 -2.64 -15.10
C SER A 234 -27.44 -3.99 -14.53
N ASP A 235 -27.64 -5.04 -15.30
CA ASP A 235 -27.08 -6.35 -14.98
C ASP A 235 -25.60 -6.36 -15.27
N GLY A 236 -24.81 -7.03 -14.45
CA GLY A 236 -23.39 -7.20 -14.64
C GLY A 236 -22.94 -8.60 -14.30
N THR A 237 -21.87 -9.06 -14.92
CA THR A 237 -21.24 -10.31 -14.55
C THR A 237 -20.39 -10.08 -13.32
N ARG A 238 -20.71 -10.75 -12.23
CA ARG A 238 -19.88 -10.70 -11.03
C ARG A 238 -18.52 -11.29 -11.37
N HIS A 239 -17.50 -10.44 -11.44
CA HIS A 239 -16.14 -10.89 -11.66
C HIS A 239 -15.63 -11.63 -10.42
N ASP A 240 -15.80 -12.95 -10.40
CA ASP A 240 -15.20 -13.80 -9.39
C ASP A 240 -13.69 -13.69 -9.52
N HIS A 241 -13.05 -13.14 -8.49
CA HIS A 241 -11.61 -13.00 -8.45
C HIS A 241 -10.96 -14.37 -8.51
N VAL A 242 -10.13 -14.60 -9.50
CA VAL A 242 -9.32 -15.82 -9.59
C VAL A 242 -8.56 -15.97 -8.28
N SER A 243 -8.92 -16.97 -7.51
CA SER A 243 -8.25 -17.31 -6.26
C SER A 243 -6.85 -17.80 -6.61
N LEU A 244 -5.84 -16.98 -6.28
CA LEU A 244 -4.46 -17.44 -6.34
C LEU A 244 -4.21 -18.46 -5.23
N LEU A 245 -3.06 -19.12 -5.28
CA LEU A 245 -2.68 -20.16 -4.32
C LEU A 245 -2.77 -19.66 -2.86
N PRO A 246 -3.10 -20.53 -1.88
CA PRO A 246 -3.08 -20.18 -0.47
C PRO A 246 -1.72 -19.62 -0.04
N PRO A 247 -1.65 -18.70 0.95
CA PRO A 247 -0.40 -18.05 1.36
C PRO A 247 0.75 -19.02 1.70
N TRP A 248 0.44 -20.16 2.32
CA TRP A 248 1.44 -21.17 2.66
C TRP A 248 2.08 -21.80 1.42
N MET A 249 1.34 -21.90 0.30
CA MET A 249 1.89 -22.45 -0.94
C MET A 249 2.94 -21.52 -1.55
N TYR A 250 2.80 -20.19 -1.41
CA TYR A 250 3.86 -19.26 -1.83
C TYR A 250 5.13 -19.45 -1.02
N ALA A 251 5.02 -19.72 0.28
CA ALA A 251 6.17 -20.05 1.11
C ALA A 251 6.83 -21.35 0.67
N VAL A 252 6.05 -22.37 0.34
CA VAL A 252 6.54 -23.65 -0.20
C VAL A 252 7.20 -23.45 -1.57
N ILE A 253 6.57 -22.72 -2.49
CA ILE A 253 7.13 -22.39 -3.80
C ILE A 253 8.44 -21.62 -3.66
N ALA A 254 8.48 -20.65 -2.77
CA ALA A 254 9.70 -19.89 -2.51
C ALA A 254 10.82 -20.77 -1.93
N ALA A 255 10.50 -21.68 -1.00
CA ALA A 255 11.46 -22.64 -0.48
C ALA A 255 11.95 -23.61 -1.55
N LEU A 256 11.06 -24.11 -2.42
CA LEU A 256 11.42 -24.99 -3.53
C LEU A 256 12.27 -24.25 -4.59
N LEU A 257 11.93 -23.00 -4.92
CA LEU A 257 12.73 -22.15 -5.80
C LEU A 257 14.10 -21.87 -5.20
N ALA A 258 14.18 -21.63 -3.90
CA ALA A 258 15.43 -21.45 -3.21
C ALA A 258 16.29 -22.71 -3.24
N LEU A 259 15.71 -23.90 -3.01
CA LEU A 259 16.39 -25.18 -3.14
C LEU A 259 16.84 -25.44 -4.60
N LEU A 260 15.99 -25.13 -5.58
CA LEU A 260 16.31 -25.27 -7.00
C LEU A 260 17.44 -24.30 -7.43
N LEU A 261 17.46 -23.10 -6.90
CA LEU A 261 18.47 -22.09 -7.19
C LEU A 261 19.77 -22.30 -6.38
N MET A 262 19.72 -23.13 -5.33
CA MET A 262 20.87 -23.45 -4.49
C MET A 262 22.09 -23.97 -5.30
N PRO A 263 21.95 -24.83 -6.33
CA PRO A 263 23.09 -25.26 -7.16
C PRO A 263 23.74 -24.10 -7.93
N LEU A 264 23.02 -23.03 -8.23
CA LEU A 264 23.57 -21.84 -8.91
C LEU A 264 24.60 -21.10 -8.07
N VAL A 265 24.58 -21.28 -6.75
CA VAL A 265 25.63 -20.79 -5.83
C VAL A 265 27.00 -21.31 -6.22
N PHE A 266 27.07 -22.52 -6.74
CA PHE A 266 28.30 -23.14 -7.20
C PHE A 266 28.87 -22.50 -8.49
N PHE A 267 28.08 -21.77 -9.26
CA PHE A 267 28.42 -21.22 -10.56
C PHE A 267 28.70 -19.71 -10.60
N ARG A 268 29.08 -19.04 -9.50
CA ARG A 268 29.26 -17.56 -9.42
C ARG A 268 28.03 -16.70 -9.69
N THR A 269 26.85 -17.26 -9.68
CA THR A 269 25.60 -16.54 -9.94
C THR A 269 25.05 -15.83 -8.70
N THR A 270 25.73 -15.94 -7.56
CA THR A 270 25.37 -15.25 -6.29
C THR A 270 25.20 -13.74 -6.45
N ILE A 271 25.92 -13.11 -7.39
CA ILE A 271 25.78 -11.67 -7.64
C ILE A 271 24.36 -11.32 -8.14
N TRP A 272 23.76 -12.16 -8.94
CA TRP A 272 22.40 -11.93 -9.45
C TRP A 272 21.36 -12.08 -8.36
N LEU A 273 21.52 -13.03 -7.45
CA LEU A 273 20.65 -13.18 -6.27
C LEU A 273 20.79 -11.97 -5.33
N GLN A 274 22.01 -11.48 -5.13
CA GLN A 274 22.27 -10.28 -4.35
C GLN A 274 21.64 -9.05 -4.98
N LEU A 275 21.78 -8.85 -6.28
CA LEU A 275 21.17 -7.77 -7.02
C LEU A 275 19.64 -7.84 -6.94
N ALA A 276 19.05 -9.04 -7.15
CA ALA A 276 17.62 -9.25 -7.01
C ALA A 276 17.12 -8.90 -5.60
N TYR A 277 17.79 -9.40 -4.57
CA TYR A 277 17.48 -9.06 -3.17
C TYR A 277 17.59 -7.55 -2.90
N TRP A 278 18.66 -6.92 -3.37
CA TRP A 278 18.87 -5.48 -3.23
C TRP A 278 17.75 -4.69 -3.90
N THR A 279 17.40 -5.05 -5.13
CA THR A 279 16.33 -4.40 -5.89
C THR A 279 14.99 -4.54 -5.18
N VAL A 280 14.64 -5.75 -4.75
CA VAL A 280 13.39 -6.00 -4.02
C VAL A 280 13.34 -5.20 -2.71
N THR A 281 14.41 -5.21 -1.92
CA THR A 281 14.47 -4.49 -0.64
C THR A 281 14.43 -2.98 -0.86
N LEU A 282 15.11 -2.45 -1.87
CA LEU A 282 15.10 -1.02 -2.19
C LEU A 282 13.72 -0.58 -2.66
N VAL A 283 13.10 -1.30 -3.61
CA VAL A 283 11.80 -0.95 -4.17
C VAL A 283 10.70 -1.07 -3.11
N PHE A 284 10.57 -2.23 -2.48
CA PHE A 284 9.52 -2.43 -1.47
C PHE A 284 9.79 -1.65 -0.19
N GLY A 285 11.00 -1.64 0.30
CA GLY A 285 11.37 -0.86 1.48
C GLY A 285 11.23 0.64 1.24
N GLY A 286 11.58 1.14 0.04
CA GLY A 286 11.38 2.51 -0.37
C GLY A 286 9.91 2.89 -0.44
N LEU A 287 9.08 2.05 -1.07
CA LEU A 287 7.63 2.24 -1.12
C LEU A 287 7.01 2.28 0.28
N PHE A 288 7.39 1.34 1.17
CA PHE A 288 6.97 1.34 2.56
C PHE A 288 7.36 2.60 3.30
N PHE A 289 8.59 3.06 3.10
CA PHE A 289 9.10 4.27 3.74
C PHE A 289 8.30 5.49 3.28
N LEU A 290 8.06 5.63 1.97
CA LEU A 290 7.24 6.70 1.42
C LEU A 290 5.82 6.67 2.02
N MET A 291 5.16 5.53 2.01
CA MET A 291 3.80 5.41 2.54
C MET A 291 3.74 5.61 4.06
N ALA A 292 4.75 5.18 4.80
CA ALA A 292 4.76 5.29 6.25
C ALA A 292 5.08 6.69 6.76
N PHE A 293 5.83 7.51 6.01
CA PHE A 293 6.33 8.80 6.50
C PHE A 293 5.92 10.01 5.65
N PHE A 294 5.61 9.83 4.39
CA PHE A 294 5.29 10.91 3.46
C PHE A 294 3.89 10.84 2.86
N HIS A 295 3.17 9.75 3.11
CA HIS A 295 1.83 9.58 2.59
C HIS A 295 0.79 10.27 3.48
N PHE A 296 -0.26 10.84 2.88
CA PHE A 296 -1.40 11.40 3.62
C PHE A 296 -2.07 10.35 4.53
N TYR A 297 -2.01 9.08 4.13
CA TYR A 297 -2.50 7.94 4.92
C TYR A 297 -1.50 7.46 5.97
N PHE A 298 -0.63 8.34 6.43
CA PHE A 298 0.33 8.04 7.51
C PHE A 298 -0.32 7.30 8.67
N ASP A 299 -1.54 7.67 9.01
CA ASP A 299 -2.31 7.06 10.11
C ASP A 299 -2.63 5.56 9.89
N VAL A 300 -2.78 5.08 8.64
CA VAL A 300 -3.07 3.67 8.33
C VAL A 300 -1.84 2.86 7.88
N CYS A 301 -0.73 3.51 7.55
CA CYS A 301 0.51 2.88 7.12
C CYS A 301 1.63 2.97 8.15
N ALA A 302 1.62 3.99 9.04
CA ALA A 302 2.64 4.20 10.06
C ALA A 302 2.69 3.10 11.13
N PHE A 303 3.84 2.94 11.76
CA PHE A 303 4.09 1.93 12.78
C PHE A 303 3.79 0.49 12.31
N ASN A 304 4.09 0.24 11.04
CA ASN A 304 3.91 -1.07 10.43
C ASN A 304 5.10 -1.98 10.79
N LEU A 305 4.81 -3.14 11.38
CA LEU A 305 5.85 -4.14 11.72
C LEU A 305 6.65 -4.62 10.52
N ASN A 306 6.07 -4.59 9.32
CA ASN A 306 6.77 -4.98 8.10
C ASN A 306 7.91 -4.02 7.73
N LEU A 307 7.93 -2.77 8.25
CA LEU A 307 9.08 -1.86 8.09
C LEU A 307 10.34 -2.39 8.76
N ILE A 308 10.21 -3.19 9.80
CA ILE A 308 11.36 -3.85 10.45
C ILE A 308 11.93 -4.94 9.53
N VAL A 309 11.05 -5.61 8.78
CA VAL A 309 11.43 -6.69 7.85
C VAL A 309 12.08 -6.14 6.57
N PHE A 310 11.46 -5.09 6.00
CA PHE A 310 11.87 -4.47 4.74
C PHE A 310 12.51 -3.10 4.97
N CYS A 311 13.48 -3.02 5.87
CA CYS A 311 14.16 -1.77 6.15
C CYS A 311 14.96 -1.28 4.93
N PRO A 312 14.59 -0.16 4.27
CA PRO A 312 15.25 0.29 3.04
C PRO A 312 16.71 0.68 3.27
N TRP A 313 17.07 1.10 4.49
CA TRP A 313 18.44 1.45 4.86
C TRP A 313 19.39 0.27 4.74
N LEU A 314 18.89 -0.96 4.92
CA LEU A 314 19.69 -2.16 4.75
C LEU A 314 20.11 -2.35 3.29
N ALA A 315 19.33 -1.90 2.31
CA ALA A 315 19.69 -1.96 0.91
C ALA A 315 20.87 -1.02 0.58
N LEU A 316 20.93 0.16 1.22
CA LEU A 316 22.01 1.13 0.99
C LEU A 316 23.37 0.64 1.49
N PHE A 317 23.38 -0.21 2.50
CA PHE A 317 24.59 -0.74 3.12
C PHE A 317 24.93 -2.17 2.68
N PHE A 318 24.24 -2.68 1.67
CA PHE A 318 24.42 -4.04 1.20
C PHE A 318 25.83 -4.27 0.61
N PRO A 319 26.73 -4.98 1.31
CA PRO A 319 28.06 -5.26 0.80
C PRO A 319 28.02 -6.49 -0.12
N PHE A 320 28.46 -6.34 -1.35
CA PHE A 320 28.68 -7.49 -2.21
C PHE A 320 29.84 -8.33 -1.68
N TRP A 321 29.65 -9.65 -1.55
CA TRP A 321 30.69 -10.51 -0.96
C TRP A 321 31.71 -11.08 -1.95
N SER A 322 31.92 -10.41 -3.06
CA SER A 322 32.94 -10.75 -4.03
C SER A 322 34.32 -10.16 -3.72
N GLY A 323 34.59 -9.72 -2.50
CA GLY A 323 35.77 -8.96 -2.12
C GLY A 323 36.68 -9.66 -1.08
N PRO A 324 37.70 -8.96 -0.55
CA PRO A 324 38.66 -9.47 0.42
C PRO A 324 38.02 -9.88 1.74
N GLN A 325 38.72 -10.60 2.61
CA GLN A 325 38.20 -11.20 3.86
C GLN A 325 37.48 -10.21 4.78
N VAL A 326 37.91 -8.94 4.83
CA VAL A 326 37.27 -7.88 5.65
C VAL A 326 35.84 -7.59 5.18
N VAL A 327 35.63 -7.56 3.86
CA VAL A 327 34.29 -7.36 3.25
C VAL A 327 33.41 -8.55 3.57
N ARG A 328 33.94 -9.77 3.60
CA ARG A 328 33.23 -11.00 3.93
C ARG A 328 32.66 -10.98 5.35
N ARG A 329 33.47 -10.54 6.33
CA ARG A 329 33.00 -10.42 7.73
C ARG A 329 31.91 -9.37 7.87
N ARG A 330 32.03 -8.23 7.18
CA ARG A 330 31.00 -7.19 7.15
C ARG A 330 29.71 -7.71 6.53
N THR A 331 29.78 -8.49 5.47
CA THR A 331 28.61 -9.11 4.83
C THR A 331 27.89 -10.06 5.78
N LEU A 332 28.61 -10.92 6.52
CA LEU A 332 27.98 -11.81 7.49
C LEU A 332 27.27 -11.03 8.58
N VAL A 333 27.92 -10.01 9.15
CA VAL A 333 27.30 -9.15 10.18
C VAL A 333 26.05 -8.47 9.62
N PHE A 334 26.12 -7.96 8.40
CA PHE A 334 24.99 -7.36 7.71
C PHE A 334 23.82 -8.34 7.56
N LEU A 335 24.08 -9.57 7.07
CA LEU A 335 23.07 -10.60 6.87
C LEU A 335 22.43 -11.03 8.20
N LEU A 336 23.22 -11.10 9.29
CA LEU A 336 22.68 -11.41 10.61
C LEU A 336 21.80 -10.29 11.15
N ILE A 337 22.20 -9.02 10.96
CA ILE A 337 21.38 -7.86 11.31
C ILE A 337 20.07 -7.85 10.48
N ALA A 338 20.16 -8.12 9.20
CA ALA A 338 19.01 -8.18 8.31
C ALA A 338 18.05 -9.32 8.70
N ALA A 339 18.57 -10.49 9.07
CA ALA A 339 17.78 -11.61 9.55
C ALA A 339 17.12 -11.36 10.93
N ALA A 340 17.70 -10.48 11.75
CA ALA A 340 17.10 -10.10 13.03
C ALA A 340 15.75 -9.38 12.86
N GLY A 341 15.56 -8.62 11.79
CA GLY A 341 14.31 -7.90 11.50
C GLY A 341 13.09 -8.82 11.48
N PRO A 342 13.03 -9.85 10.61
CA PRO A 342 11.95 -10.84 10.60
C PRO A 342 11.76 -11.57 11.93
N VAL A 343 12.85 -11.92 12.63
CA VAL A 343 12.77 -12.56 13.94
C VAL A 343 12.12 -11.64 14.97
N ILE A 344 12.53 -10.37 15.02
CA ILE A 344 11.92 -9.38 15.90
C ILE A 344 10.45 -9.19 15.56
N ALA A 345 10.09 -9.09 14.28
CA ALA A 345 8.70 -8.96 13.85
C ALA A 345 7.85 -10.15 14.30
N LEU A 346 8.37 -11.37 14.19
CA LEU A 346 7.69 -12.59 14.64
C LEU A 346 7.54 -12.62 16.17
N LEU A 347 8.56 -12.22 16.93
CA LEU A 347 8.52 -12.16 18.40
C LEU A 347 7.55 -11.08 18.90
N LEU A 348 7.42 -9.96 18.17
CA LEU A 348 6.48 -8.89 18.51
C LEU A 348 5.03 -9.22 18.13
N ARG A 349 4.80 -10.15 17.23
CA ARG A 349 3.47 -10.49 16.71
C ARG A 349 2.43 -10.83 17.79
N PRO A 350 2.73 -11.61 18.85
CA PRO A 350 1.78 -11.89 19.93
C PRO A 350 1.39 -10.64 20.75
N PHE A 351 2.23 -9.61 20.74
CA PHE A 351 2.03 -8.37 21.51
C PHE A 351 1.40 -7.25 20.71
N THR A 352 1.09 -7.48 19.43
CA THR A 352 0.51 -6.48 18.55
C THR A 352 -0.83 -6.95 18.00
N VAL A 353 -1.70 -6.00 17.70
CA VAL A 353 -2.99 -6.26 17.04
C VAL A 353 -2.80 -6.51 15.55
N GLN A 354 -1.62 -6.19 14.99
CA GLN A 354 -1.38 -6.25 13.56
C GLN A 354 -1.43 -7.68 13.02
N ARG A 355 -2.42 -7.94 12.16
CA ARG A 355 -2.54 -9.20 11.41
C ARG A 355 -1.70 -9.10 10.15
N THR A 356 -0.44 -9.47 10.25
CA THR A 356 0.46 -9.51 9.10
C THR A 356 0.17 -10.73 8.23
N SER A 357 0.45 -10.60 6.92
CA SER A 357 0.60 -11.76 6.04
C SER A 357 1.86 -12.57 6.42
N PRO A 358 2.09 -13.76 5.85
CA PRO A 358 3.27 -14.61 6.14
C PRO A 358 4.61 -14.04 5.61
N PHE A 359 4.69 -12.71 5.38
CA PHE A 359 5.90 -12.07 4.87
C PHE A 359 7.10 -12.12 5.83
N PRO A 360 6.95 -11.94 7.16
CA PRO A 360 8.07 -12.09 8.06
C PRO A 360 8.68 -13.50 8.00
N GLU A 361 7.85 -14.53 7.92
CA GLU A 361 8.29 -15.92 7.78
C GLU A 361 9.02 -16.14 6.45
N PHE A 362 8.46 -15.62 5.35
CA PHE A 362 9.07 -15.69 4.03
C PHE A 362 10.41 -14.94 3.99
N ALA A 363 10.45 -13.70 4.50
CA ALA A 363 11.67 -12.91 4.57
C ALA A 363 12.75 -13.60 5.41
N LEU A 364 12.37 -14.19 6.56
CA LEU A 364 13.29 -14.98 7.38
C LEU A 364 13.87 -16.15 6.59
N GLY A 365 13.05 -16.88 5.84
CA GLY A 365 13.49 -17.96 4.96
C GLY A 365 14.53 -17.50 3.95
N VAL A 366 14.28 -16.37 3.27
CA VAL A 366 15.21 -15.78 2.29
C VAL A 366 16.53 -15.38 2.97
N TYR A 367 16.48 -14.71 4.13
CA TYR A 367 17.70 -14.34 4.85
C TYR A 367 18.50 -15.54 5.33
N MET A 368 17.83 -16.58 5.83
CA MET A 368 18.51 -17.81 6.25
C MET A 368 19.21 -18.51 5.07
N LEU A 369 18.57 -18.51 3.89
CA LEU A 369 19.22 -19.03 2.68
C LEU A 369 20.45 -18.21 2.30
N LEU A 370 20.37 -16.88 2.32
CA LEU A 370 21.51 -16.01 2.04
C LEU A 370 22.65 -16.22 3.04
N VAL A 371 22.33 -16.40 4.33
CA VAL A 371 23.34 -16.74 5.35
C VAL A 371 23.98 -18.10 5.08
N PHE A 372 23.17 -19.10 4.73
CA PHE A 372 23.66 -20.43 4.39
C PHE A 372 24.55 -20.41 3.16
N GLU A 373 24.17 -19.72 2.10
CA GLU A 373 24.99 -19.50 0.91
C GLU A 373 26.33 -18.85 1.25
N TYR A 374 26.30 -17.80 2.07
CA TYR A 374 27.51 -17.13 2.52
C TYR A 374 28.46 -18.08 3.28
N VAL A 375 27.92 -18.87 4.19
CA VAL A 375 28.68 -19.85 4.99
C VAL A 375 29.33 -20.90 4.07
N LEU A 376 28.54 -21.48 3.14
CA LEU A 376 29.06 -22.46 2.17
C LEU A 376 30.17 -21.88 1.30
N TRP A 377 29.97 -20.66 0.80
CA TRP A 377 30.99 -19.97 0.00
C TRP A 377 32.28 -19.71 0.83
N HIS A 378 32.13 -19.31 2.09
CA HIS A 378 33.26 -19.08 2.99
C HIS A 378 34.02 -20.38 3.30
N LEU A 379 33.33 -21.48 3.54
CA LEU A 379 33.93 -22.80 3.77
C LEU A 379 34.70 -23.29 2.54
N ARG A 380 34.12 -23.08 1.34
CA ARG A 380 34.76 -23.49 0.07
C ARG A 380 36.00 -22.68 -0.25
N ASN A 381 36.03 -21.40 0.13
CA ASN A 381 37.15 -20.49 -0.20
C ASN A 381 38.08 -20.26 1.01
N ARG A 382 38.08 -21.15 2.01
CA ARG A 382 39.13 -21.12 3.03
C ARG A 382 40.47 -21.39 2.40
N PRO A 383 41.49 -20.53 2.60
CA PRO A 383 42.85 -20.88 2.22
C PRO A 383 43.22 -22.18 2.95
N GLY A 384 43.65 -23.17 2.19
CA GLY A 384 44.19 -24.39 2.77
C GLY A 384 45.33 -24.06 3.75
N PRO A 385 45.62 -24.92 4.73
CA PRO A 385 46.78 -24.69 5.59
C PRO A 385 47.98 -24.39 4.71
N SER A 386 48.58 -23.23 4.93
CA SER A 386 49.80 -22.83 4.24
C SER A 386 50.84 -23.93 4.41
N ARG A 387 51.36 -24.46 3.30
CA ARG A 387 52.44 -25.44 3.27
C ARG A 387 53.76 -24.90 3.80
N GLU A 388 53.80 -23.80 4.52
CA GLU A 388 54.99 -23.14 5.04
C GLU A 388 55.49 -23.68 6.40
N ALA A 389 54.94 -24.77 6.91
CA ALA A 389 55.38 -25.32 8.20
C ALA A 389 56.05 -26.70 8.10
N VAL A 390 56.53 -27.08 6.92
CA VAL A 390 57.51 -28.21 6.83
C VAL A 390 58.77 -27.66 6.20
N ALA A 391 59.51 -26.87 6.96
CA ALA A 391 60.93 -26.70 6.70
C ALA A 391 61.59 -28.03 7.10
N GLU A 392 61.97 -28.78 6.09
CA GLU A 392 62.88 -29.91 6.26
C GLU A 392 64.16 -29.42 6.99
N PRO A 393 64.67 -30.13 7.99
CA PRO A 393 65.98 -29.82 8.51
C PRO A 393 67.04 -30.14 7.44
N SER A 394 67.68 -29.10 6.95
CA SER A 394 68.83 -29.23 6.06
C SER A 394 70.00 -29.93 6.82
N ASN A 395 70.09 -31.22 6.64
CA ASN A 395 71.35 -31.96 6.91
C ASN A 395 72.18 -31.84 5.63
N GLY A 396 73.04 -30.82 5.58
CA GLY A 396 74.13 -30.71 4.65
C GLY A 396 75.46 -30.70 5.42
N PRO A 397 76.49 -31.46 5.01
CA PRO A 397 77.73 -31.61 5.77
C PRO A 397 78.56 -30.34 5.72
N ALA A 398 79.23 -30.11 6.86
CA ALA A 398 80.25 -29.10 7.07
C ALA A 398 81.40 -29.23 6.01
N GLU A 399 81.61 -28.17 5.25
CA GLU A 399 82.81 -28.04 4.41
C GLU A 399 83.75 -26.94 4.97
N VAL A 400 84.99 -27.33 5.05
CA VAL A 400 86.11 -26.76 5.75
C VAL A 400 86.60 -25.46 5.11
N ALA A 401 87.01 -24.52 5.95
CA ALA A 401 87.66 -23.26 5.59
C ALA A 401 89.00 -23.45 4.92
N GLY A 402 89.30 -22.62 3.91
CA GLY A 402 90.64 -22.38 3.41
C GLY A 402 90.71 -20.93 2.86
N PRO A 403 91.94 -20.32 2.92
CA PRO A 403 92.05 -18.89 3.22
C PRO A 403 92.20 -17.97 1.97
N GLU A 404 92.03 -16.70 2.29
CA GLU A 404 92.29 -15.44 1.58
C GLU A 404 93.31 -15.45 0.47
N ILE A 405 93.11 -14.70 -0.59
CA ILE A 405 94.06 -13.80 -1.27
C ILE A 405 93.25 -12.69 -1.97
N GLY A 406 93.38 -11.50 -1.65
CA GLY A 406 94.11 -10.28 -1.97
C GLY A 406 93.58 -9.56 -3.22
N GLU A 407 93.02 -8.43 -2.96
CA GLU A 407 93.05 -7.08 -3.60
C GLU A 407 93.60 -6.88 -5.00
N PRO A 408 93.54 -5.71 -5.65
CA PRO A 408 92.70 -4.52 -5.48
C PRO A 408 92.32 -3.83 -6.86
N PRO A 409 92.14 -2.51 -6.92
CA PRO A 409 90.94 -1.79 -7.40
C PRO A 409 91.19 -1.03 -8.73
N ALA A 410 90.28 -0.23 -9.17
CA ALA A 410 90.34 1.02 -9.90
C ALA A 410 89.11 1.20 -10.84
N GLU A 411 88.61 2.22 -10.78
CA GLU A 411 88.48 3.61 -11.31
C GLU A 411 87.29 3.72 -12.30
N ALA A 412 86.43 4.53 -12.03
CA ALA A 412 86.21 5.96 -12.27
C ALA A 412 85.54 6.33 -13.59
N ALA A 413 84.72 7.32 -13.45
CA ALA A 413 84.25 8.29 -14.45
C ALA A 413 83.13 7.80 -15.37
N GLY A 414 82.09 8.55 -15.60
CA GLY A 414 81.87 9.97 -15.43
C GLY A 414 80.60 10.32 -16.19
N GLU A 415 80.03 11.35 -15.72
CA GLU A 415 79.28 12.43 -16.42
C GLU A 415 78.07 12.03 -17.26
N ALA A 416 77.00 12.56 -16.92
CA ALA A 416 76.43 13.92 -16.97
C ALA A 416 75.47 14.13 -18.12
N SER A 417 74.47 14.81 -17.77
CA SER A 417 73.69 15.89 -18.36
C SER A 417 72.28 15.53 -18.85
N GLU A 418 71.32 16.08 -18.15
CA GLU A 418 70.62 17.31 -18.55
C GLU A 418 69.65 17.10 -19.73
N ASN A 419 68.41 17.20 -19.54
CA ASN A 419 67.63 18.45 -19.78
C ASN A 419 66.14 18.17 -19.73
N THR A 420 65.54 18.88 -18.85
CA THR A 420 64.17 19.44 -18.98
C THR A 420 64.25 20.59 -20.00
N PRO A 421 63.19 21.25 -20.45
CA PRO A 421 61.74 21.25 -19.99
C PRO A 421 60.73 21.54 -21.12
N VAL A 422 59.45 21.79 -20.68
CA VAL A 422 58.61 22.91 -21.07
C VAL A 422 57.38 22.64 -22.01
N ASN A 423 56.24 22.98 -21.39
CA ASN A 423 55.02 23.60 -21.89
C ASN A 423 53.92 22.83 -22.65
N GLY A 424 52.81 22.81 -22.00
CA GLY A 424 51.46 23.05 -22.34
C GLY A 424 51.15 24.14 -23.40
N PRO A 425 49.95 24.66 -23.53
CA PRO A 425 48.61 24.24 -23.07
C PRO A 425 47.56 24.27 -24.21
N GLY A 426 46.30 24.01 -23.91
CA GLY A 426 45.21 24.72 -24.63
C GLY A 426 44.05 23.90 -25.09
N ASN A 427 42.95 24.17 -24.43
CA ASN A 427 41.58 24.50 -24.93
C ASN A 427 40.96 23.63 -26.04
N THR A 428 39.85 23.06 -25.81
CA THR A 428 38.49 23.59 -25.82
C THR A 428 37.55 22.62 -25.16
#